data_b444a8ee27cefef74aaa0b7ce7dc5c75
#
_entry.id   b444a8ee27cefef74aaa0b7ce7dc5c75
#
_cell.length_a   1.000
_cell.length_b   1.000
_cell.length_c   1.000
_cell.angle_alpha   90.00
_cell.angle_beta   90.00
_cell.angle_gamma   90.00
#
_symmetry.space_group_name_H-M   'P 1'
#
loop_
_entity.id
_entity.type
_entity.pdbx_description
1 polymer ?
#
loop_
_entity_poly.entity_id
_entity_poly.type
_entity_poly.pdbx_seq_one_letter_code
_entity_poly.pdbx_strand_id
1 'polypeptide(L)'
;MMKMLPFKQLFTVVAFAGAVMASPMSYADAVINPSFNVGLNTIQDSNADRILRNTNGTWNVVNSGAFQTGDVLQSILRFDSVNSAAINGAVGTLNYGLWAYSELAITLGNAITGGYEVSFSAANILSNTGVLVELYEAAVGTNFLGQAPDTGIAGVRSLTKVGEFGFGEADDFWVASIPTNIQDLNRPLGTGQFPAGVLGLSILTNAGNLPIAVNGIAGADGNQHDIVGDISTFPRETGVNGGWLVSSNTNISFNRSVPEPSSLALLGMAVLLGGMAQRRRSV
;
A
#
# COMPACT_ATOMS: atom_id res chain seq x y z
N MET A 1 -18.72 -50.19 36.94
CA MET A 1 -18.42 -49.10 37.92
C MET A 1 -17.76 -47.97 37.15
N MET A 2 -18.55 -46.99 36.73
CA MET A 2 -18.16 -45.88 35.85
C MET A 2 -17.63 -44.74 36.71
N LYS A 3 -16.32 -44.46 36.67
CA LYS A 3 -15.74 -43.30 37.36
C LYS A 3 -16.18 -42.02 36.64
N MET A 4 -17.11 -41.29 37.26
CA MET A 4 -17.42 -39.91 36.84
C MET A 4 -16.18 -39.06 37.01
N LEU A 5 -15.73 -38.42 35.95
CA LEU A 5 -14.73 -37.37 36.02
C LEU A 5 -15.30 -36.23 36.86
N PRO A 6 -14.56 -35.65 37.81
CA PRO A 6 -15.06 -34.62 38.68
C PRO A 6 -15.42 -33.35 37.86
N PHE A 7 -16.61 -32.80 38.13
CA PHE A 7 -17.20 -31.63 37.47
C PHE A 7 -16.24 -30.41 37.35
N LYS A 8 -15.28 -30.32 38.28
CA LYS A 8 -14.21 -29.31 38.27
C LYS A 8 -13.30 -29.33 37.03
N GLN A 9 -13.03 -30.52 36.44
CA GLN A 9 -12.16 -30.63 35.25
C GLN A 9 -12.89 -30.18 33.98
N LEU A 10 -14.22 -30.27 33.93
CA LEU A 10 -14.99 -29.83 32.79
C LEU A 10 -15.02 -28.29 32.73
N PHE A 11 -15.09 -27.60 33.88
CA PHE A 11 -15.09 -26.14 33.97
C PHE A 11 -13.72 -25.56 33.55
N THR A 12 -12.61 -26.23 33.86
CA THR A 12 -11.26 -25.77 33.51
C THR A 12 -11.04 -25.82 32.01
N VAL A 13 -11.54 -26.86 31.31
CA VAL A 13 -11.42 -26.95 29.85
C VAL A 13 -12.26 -25.89 29.12
N VAL A 14 -13.45 -25.61 29.62
CA VAL A 14 -14.32 -24.56 29.03
C VAL A 14 -13.77 -23.16 29.28
N ALA A 15 -13.17 -22.92 30.45
CA ALA A 15 -12.55 -21.62 30.76
C ALA A 15 -11.27 -21.39 29.93
N PHE A 16 -10.48 -22.46 29.66
CA PHE A 16 -9.29 -22.35 28.82
C PHE A 16 -9.65 -22.13 27.34
N ALA A 17 -10.68 -22.81 26.84
CA ALA A 17 -11.19 -22.57 25.48
C ALA A 17 -11.77 -21.14 25.31
N GLY A 18 -12.42 -20.60 26.34
CA GLY A 18 -12.92 -19.24 26.37
C GLY A 18 -11.81 -18.17 26.42
N ALA A 19 -10.70 -18.45 27.11
CA ALA A 19 -9.55 -17.54 27.20
C ALA A 19 -8.72 -17.46 25.90
N VAL A 20 -8.64 -18.56 25.15
CA VAL A 20 -7.95 -18.57 23.83
C VAL A 20 -8.76 -17.80 22.77
N MET A 21 -10.09 -17.73 22.93
CA MET A 21 -10.97 -16.97 22.03
C MET A 21 -11.00 -15.47 22.32
N ALA A 22 -10.52 -15.07 23.49
CA ALA A 22 -10.37 -13.67 23.90
C ALA A 22 -8.93 -13.16 23.66
N SER A 23 -8.25 -13.65 22.63
CA SER A 23 -7.03 -13.01 22.15
C SER A 23 -7.40 -11.59 21.77
N PRO A 24 -6.80 -10.56 22.38
CA PRO A 24 -7.09 -9.19 21.98
C PRO A 24 -6.77 -9.09 20.49
N MET A 25 -7.80 -8.86 19.66
CA MET A 25 -7.56 -8.32 18.32
C MET A 25 -6.68 -7.09 18.54
N SER A 26 -5.50 -7.07 17.94
CA SER A 26 -4.57 -5.98 18.14
C SER A 26 -5.26 -4.69 17.69
N TYR A 27 -5.29 -3.70 18.57
CA TYR A 27 -6.04 -2.45 18.41
C TYR A 27 -5.53 -1.57 17.23
N ALA A 28 -4.45 -1.94 16.54
CA ALA A 28 -4.04 -1.30 15.29
C ALA A 28 -5.13 -1.40 14.19
N ASP A 29 -5.97 -2.42 14.26
CA ASP A 29 -7.07 -2.68 13.35
C ASP A 29 -8.24 -1.65 13.46
N ALA A 30 -8.30 -0.90 14.54
CA ALA A 30 -9.48 -0.06 14.84
C ALA A 30 -9.48 1.30 14.13
N VAL A 31 -8.34 1.79 13.68
CA VAL A 31 -8.21 3.16 13.14
C VAL A 31 -8.39 3.18 11.62
N ILE A 32 -7.79 2.24 10.90
CA ILE A 32 -7.86 2.16 9.42
C ILE A 32 -9.06 1.32 8.96
N ASN A 33 -9.44 0.31 9.72
CA ASN A 33 -10.42 -0.72 9.37
C ASN A 33 -11.85 -0.24 9.09
N PRO A 34 -12.39 0.78 9.76
CA PRO A 34 -13.77 1.22 9.48
C PRO A 34 -14.00 1.80 8.09
N SER A 35 -12.92 2.24 7.42
CA SER A 35 -13.01 2.85 6.08
C SER A 35 -12.98 1.86 4.95
N PHE A 36 -12.55 0.63 5.20
CA PHE A 36 -12.43 -0.38 4.17
C PHE A 36 -13.69 -1.23 4.09
N ASN A 37 -14.25 -1.30 2.89
CA ASN A 37 -15.37 -2.17 2.58
C ASN A 37 -14.94 -3.63 2.55
N VAL A 38 -15.89 -4.54 2.77
CA VAL A 38 -15.69 -5.95 2.43
C VAL A 38 -15.58 -6.05 0.90
N GLY A 39 -14.51 -6.67 0.40
CA GLY A 39 -14.22 -6.76 -1.03
C GLY A 39 -13.30 -5.63 -1.52
N LEU A 40 -13.56 -5.13 -2.72
CA LEU A 40 -12.71 -4.15 -3.40
C LEU A 40 -12.69 -2.80 -2.67
N ASN A 41 -11.49 -2.29 -2.46
CA ASN A 41 -11.23 -0.96 -1.95
C ASN A 41 -10.32 -0.20 -2.92
N THR A 42 -10.56 1.09 -3.07
CA THR A 42 -9.73 1.99 -3.87
C THR A 42 -9.28 3.17 -3.03
N ILE A 43 -7.99 3.45 -3.05
CA ILE A 43 -7.38 4.61 -2.39
C ILE A 43 -6.90 5.56 -3.48
N GLN A 44 -7.18 6.85 -3.30
CA GLN A 44 -6.71 7.92 -4.19
C GLN A 44 -5.78 8.85 -3.41
N ASP A 45 -4.78 9.36 -4.10
CA ASP A 45 -3.76 10.21 -3.50
C ASP A 45 -3.50 11.50 -4.28
N SER A 46 -2.71 12.36 -3.66
CA SER A 46 -2.03 13.50 -4.27
C SER A 46 -0.54 13.35 -3.97
N ASN A 47 0.29 13.44 -4.99
CA ASN A 47 1.72 13.22 -4.91
C ASN A 47 2.53 14.49 -5.11
N ALA A 48 3.76 14.43 -4.61
CA ALA A 48 4.83 15.36 -4.98
C ALA A 48 6.08 14.56 -5.30
N ASP A 49 6.62 14.75 -6.49
CA ASP A 49 7.66 13.91 -7.05
C ASP A 49 8.92 14.71 -7.40
N ARG A 50 10.09 14.09 -7.25
CA ARG A 50 11.37 14.58 -7.77
C ARG A 50 12.14 13.47 -8.45
N ILE A 51 13.08 13.86 -9.31
CA ILE A 51 13.96 12.92 -10.00
C ILE A 51 15.39 13.16 -9.55
N LEU A 52 16.06 12.07 -9.20
CA LEU A 52 17.47 12.04 -8.86
C LEU A 52 18.26 11.32 -9.94
N ARG A 53 19.43 11.83 -10.24
CA ARG A 53 20.42 11.18 -11.13
C ARG A 53 21.74 11.00 -10.42
N ASN A 54 22.29 9.79 -10.50
CA ASN A 54 23.61 9.52 -9.97
C ASN A 54 24.67 10.01 -10.97
N THR A 55 25.53 10.89 -10.49
CA THR A 55 26.70 11.36 -11.23
C THR A 55 27.94 11.09 -10.39
N ASN A 56 28.73 10.11 -10.78
CA ASN A 56 29.96 9.72 -10.08
C ASN A 56 29.77 9.41 -8.58
N GLY A 57 28.70 8.69 -8.24
CA GLY A 57 28.40 8.30 -6.87
C GLY A 57 27.61 9.35 -6.06
N THR A 58 27.31 10.50 -6.65
CA THR A 58 26.52 11.57 -6.00
C THR A 58 25.14 11.67 -6.65
N TRP A 59 24.10 11.64 -5.83
CA TRP A 59 22.73 11.84 -6.26
C TRP A 59 22.40 13.33 -6.37
N ASN A 60 22.01 13.77 -7.55
CA ASN A 60 21.66 15.16 -7.85
C ASN A 60 20.23 15.26 -8.33
N VAL A 61 19.52 16.32 -7.94
CA VAL A 61 18.17 16.60 -8.46
C VAL A 61 18.26 16.99 -9.92
N VAL A 62 17.46 16.31 -10.76
CA VAL A 62 17.33 16.58 -12.18
C VAL A 62 16.15 17.53 -12.40
N ASN A 63 16.43 18.74 -12.83
CA ASN A 63 15.41 19.79 -13.05
C ASN A 63 15.07 19.99 -14.53
N SER A 64 15.79 19.37 -15.43
CA SER A 64 15.64 19.56 -16.88
C SER A 64 16.21 18.41 -17.68
N GLY A 65 15.79 18.29 -18.93
CA GLY A 65 16.24 17.26 -19.87
C GLY A 65 15.43 15.96 -19.82
N ALA A 66 15.87 14.98 -20.58
CA ALA A 66 15.19 13.70 -20.72
C ALA A 66 15.47 12.77 -19.54
N PHE A 67 14.51 11.89 -19.23
CA PHE A 67 14.73 10.73 -18.36
C PHE A 67 15.83 9.83 -18.90
N GLN A 68 16.57 9.20 -18.02
CA GLN A 68 17.61 8.23 -18.34
C GLN A 68 17.42 6.96 -17.52
N THR A 69 17.82 5.84 -18.07
CA THR A 69 17.93 4.60 -17.28
C THR A 69 18.89 4.82 -16.10
N GLY A 70 18.45 4.47 -14.91
CA GLY A 70 19.16 4.70 -13.66
C GLY A 70 18.78 5.99 -12.94
N ASP A 71 17.95 6.86 -13.53
CA ASP A 71 17.30 7.93 -12.76
C ASP A 71 16.39 7.31 -11.70
N VAL A 72 16.21 8.02 -10.60
CA VAL A 72 15.34 7.59 -9.50
C VAL A 72 14.21 8.60 -9.30
N LEU A 73 12.99 8.12 -9.38
CA LEU A 73 11.79 8.85 -8.98
C LEU A 73 11.60 8.68 -7.48
N GLN A 74 11.64 9.76 -6.73
CA GLN A 74 11.26 9.82 -5.32
C GLN A 74 9.96 10.59 -5.18
N SER A 75 9.00 9.98 -4.49
CA SER A 75 7.66 10.53 -4.31
C SER A 75 7.23 10.50 -2.86
N ILE A 76 6.54 11.53 -2.42
CA ILE A 76 5.68 11.47 -1.24
C ILE A 76 4.23 11.52 -1.69
N LEU A 77 3.42 10.65 -1.13
CA LEU A 77 2.03 10.48 -1.47
C LEU A 77 1.18 10.78 -0.23
N ARG A 78 0.19 11.65 -0.38
CA ARG A 78 -0.85 11.85 0.62
C ARG A 78 -2.12 11.17 0.14
N PHE A 79 -2.60 10.19 0.86
CA PHE A 79 -3.87 9.58 0.51
C PHE A 79 -5.03 10.48 0.93
N ASP A 80 -5.87 10.85 -0.01
CA ASP A 80 -6.93 11.83 0.16
C ASP A 80 -8.30 11.18 0.36
N SER A 81 -8.50 10.00 -0.19
CA SER A 81 -9.76 9.28 -0.04
C SER A 81 -9.59 7.75 -0.04
N VAL A 82 -10.51 7.08 0.62
CA VAL A 82 -10.73 5.63 0.54
C VAL A 82 -12.18 5.42 0.09
N ASN A 83 -12.38 4.68 -1.01
CA ASN A 83 -13.70 4.44 -1.60
C ASN A 83 -14.52 5.74 -1.79
N SER A 84 -13.86 6.80 -2.27
CA SER A 84 -14.42 8.15 -2.42
C SER A 84 -14.79 8.86 -1.12
N ALA A 85 -14.59 8.27 0.04
CA ALA A 85 -14.72 8.94 1.33
C ALA A 85 -13.42 9.66 1.66
N ALA A 86 -13.46 10.98 1.89
CA ALA A 86 -12.28 11.76 2.22
C ALA A 86 -11.66 11.27 3.54
N ILE A 87 -10.34 11.14 3.54
CA ILE A 87 -9.49 10.97 4.72
C ILE A 87 -8.64 12.24 4.88
N ASN A 88 -7.82 12.37 5.89
CA ASN A 88 -6.99 13.56 6.11
C ASN A 88 -7.72 14.87 6.44
N GLY A 89 -8.84 14.83 7.14
CA GLY A 89 -9.34 16.02 7.83
C GLY A 89 -10.52 16.74 7.21
N ALA A 90 -11.23 16.13 6.26
CA ALA A 90 -12.55 16.61 5.89
C ALA A 90 -13.55 16.39 7.04
N VAL A 91 -14.42 17.33 7.27
CA VAL A 91 -15.44 17.28 8.34
C VAL A 91 -16.25 15.99 8.24
N GLY A 92 -16.29 15.22 9.32
CA GLY A 92 -17.05 13.95 9.41
C GLY A 92 -16.27 12.69 9.03
N THR A 93 -14.95 12.79 8.82
CA THR A 93 -14.09 11.70 8.42
C THR A 93 -13.20 11.19 9.54
N LEU A 94 -12.46 10.15 9.23
CA LEU A 94 -11.58 9.45 10.15
C LEU A 94 -10.47 10.34 10.70
N ASN A 95 -10.11 10.10 11.95
CA ASN A 95 -9.14 10.91 12.68
C ASN A 95 -7.68 10.52 12.38
N TYR A 96 -7.35 10.04 11.19
CA TYR A 96 -5.99 9.71 10.79
C TYR A 96 -5.65 10.17 9.37
N GLY A 97 -4.37 10.32 9.09
CA GLY A 97 -3.81 10.54 7.77
C GLY A 97 -3.02 9.34 7.32
N LEU A 98 -3.05 9.04 6.05
CA LEU A 98 -2.25 8.00 5.42
C LEU A 98 -1.29 8.64 4.41
N TRP A 99 -0.01 8.30 4.54
CA TRP A 99 1.05 8.81 3.69
C TRP A 99 1.89 7.66 3.14
N ALA A 100 2.54 7.88 2.00
CA ALA A 100 3.56 6.96 1.54
C ALA A 100 4.81 7.70 1.07
N TYR A 101 5.92 6.98 1.08
CA TYR A 101 7.15 7.31 0.41
C TYR A 101 7.44 6.25 -0.62
N SER A 102 7.73 6.65 -1.85
CA SER A 102 8.10 5.75 -2.95
C SER A 102 9.46 6.12 -3.52
N GLU A 103 10.23 5.09 -3.90
CA GLU A 103 11.57 5.25 -4.43
C GLU A 103 11.84 4.24 -5.54
N LEU A 104 11.75 4.73 -6.78
CA LEU A 104 11.67 3.93 -7.99
C LEU A 104 12.85 4.21 -8.92
N ALA A 105 13.70 3.22 -9.18
CA ALA A 105 14.70 3.29 -10.24
C ALA A 105 14.03 3.10 -11.60
N ILE A 106 14.32 4.00 -12.53
CA ILE A 106 13.76 4.05 -13.87
C ILE A 106 14.62 3.23 -14.83
N THR A 107 13.99 2.34 -15.59
CA THR A 107 14.58 1.67 -16.73
C THR A 107 13.79 2.01 -17.98
N LEU A 108 14.42 2.68 -18.93
CA LEU A 108 13.80 2.97 -20.22
C LEU A 108 13.83 1.70 -21.07
N GLY A 109 12.66 1.27 -21.51
CA GLY A 109 12.46 0.16 -22.42
C GLY A 109 12.53 0.57 -23.90
N ASN A 110 11.86 -0.21 -24.74
CA ASN A 110 11.83 0.02 -26.17
C ASN A 110 10.98 1.25 -26.53
N ALA A 111 11.34 1.88 -27.65
CA ALA A 111 10.46 2.85 -28.27
C ALA A 111 9.17 2.17 -28.72
N ILE A 112 8.05 2.74 -28.32
CA ILE A 112 6.69 2.33 -28.73
C ILE A 112 6.09 3.41 -29.63
N THR A 113 4.99 3.12 -30.29
CA THR A 113 4.29 4.12 -31.08
C THR A 113 3.88 5.31 -30.23
N GLY A 114 4.53 6.45 -30.44
CA GLY A 114 4.27 7.70 -29.73
C GLY A 114 4.98 7.87 -28.39
N GLY A 115 5.91 6.98 -28.01
CA GLY A 115 6.62 7.12 -26.72
C GLY A 115 7.65 6.05 -26.43
N TYR A 116 7.87 5.84 -25.15
CA TYR A 116 8.76 4.83 -24.59
C TYR A 116 8.02 4.06 -23.50
N GLU A 117 8.29 2.78 -23.44
CA GLU A 117 7.96 1.97 -22.28
C GLU A 117 8.98 2.25 -21.16
N VAL A 118 8.51 2.29 -19.93
CA VAL A 118 9.34 2.47 -18.73
C VAL A 118 8.95 1.39 -17.73
N SER A 119 9.94 0.73 -17.19
CA SER A 119 9.77 -0.15 -16.04
C SER A 119 10.44 0.45 -14.81
N PHE A 120 9.89 0.14 -13.65
CA PHE A 120 10.39 0.59 -12.37
C PHE A 120 10.90 -0.58 -11.54
N SER A 121 11.90 -0.31 -10.72
CA SER A 121 12.43 -1.25 -9.73
C SER A 121 12.81 -0.50 -8.45
N ALA A 122 13.13 -1.22 -7.37
CA ALA A 122 13.56 -0.58 -6.13
C ALA A 122 14.90 0.14 -6.30
N ALA A 123 14.94 1.41 -5.95
CA ALA A 123 16.17 2.22 -6.05
C ALA A 123 17.11 2.00 -4.84
N ASN A 124 16.55 1.74 -3.66
CA ASN A 124 17.27 1.47 -2.41
C ASN A 124 18.26 2.59 -1.99
N ILE A 125 17.92 3.85 -2.22
CA ILE A 125 18.73 5.00 -1.74
C ILE A 125 18.46 5.26 -0.26
N LEU A 126 17.17 5.39 0.09
CA LEU A 126 16.69 5.60 1.45
C LEU A 126 15.84 4.44 1.97
N SER A 127 15.08 3.78 1.09
CA SER A 127 14.23 2.64 1.42
C SER A 127 15.04 1.36 1.62
N ASN A 128 14.43 0.36 2.28
CA ASN A 128 15.02 -0.96 2.41
C ASN A 128 15.14 -1.65 1.05
N THR A 129 16.05 -2.62 0.95
CA THR A 129 16.27 -3.39 -0.27
C THR A 129 14.98 -4.08 -0.74
N GLY A 130 14.60 -3.84 -2.00
CA GLY A 130 13.41 -4.43 -2.63
C GLY A 130 12.11 -3.67 -2.37
N VAL A 131 12.09 -2.70 -1.46
CA VAL A 131 10.90 -1.90 -1.16
C VAL A 131 10.72 -0.81 -2.23
N LEU A 132 9.52 -0.74 -2.79
CA LEU A 132 9.12 0.29 -3.74
C LEU A 132 8.31 1.39 -3.08
N VAL A 133 7.45 1.02 -2.12
CA VAL A 133 6.56 1.93 -1.40
C VAL A 133 6.57 1.60 0.08
N GLU A 134 6.82 2.60 0.89
CA GLU A 134 6.69 2.57 2.36
C GLU A 134 5.42 3.32 2.76
N LEU A 135 4.53 2.69 3.52
CA LEU A 135 3.27 3.26 3.97
C LEU A 135 3.35 3.70 5.44
N TYR A 136 2.80 4.87 5.74
CA TYR A 136 2.90 5.52 7.05
C TYR A 136 1.55 6.07 7.53
N GLU A 137 1.35 6.03 8.83
CA GLU A 137 0.20 6.63 9.50
C GLU A 137 0.59 7.97 10.14
N ALA A 138 -0.25 9.01 9.98
CA ALA A 138 -0.06 10.34 10.52
C ALA A 138 -1.29 10.83 11.27
N ALA A 139 -1.09 11.81 12.13
CA ALA A 139 -2.18 12.59 12.68
C ALA A 139 -2.90 13.40 11.58
N VAL A 140 -4.19 13.62 11.78
CA VAL A 140 -5.02 14.46 10.90
C VAL A 140 -4.42 15.86 10.76
N GLY A 141 -4.48 16.41 9.54
CA GLY A 141 -4.01 17.75 9.23
C GLY A 141 -2.51 17.88 8.99
N THR A 142 -1.75 16.79 9.11
CA THR A 142 -0.34 16.76 8.71
C THR A 142 -0.23 17.00 7.20
N ASN A 143 0.62 17.94 6.77
CA ASN A 143 0.83 18.23 5.36
C ASN A 143 2.33 18.41 5.04
N PHE A 144 2.86 17.53 4.20
CA PHE A 144 4.25 17.55 3.74
C PHE A 144 4.39 17.99 2.26
N LEU A 145 3.30 17.98 1.47
CA LEU A 145 3.35 18.31 0.04
C LEU A 145 3.80 19.76 -0.24
N GLY A 146 3.57 20.69 0.70
CA GLY A 146 4.00 22.07 0.60
C GLY A 146 5.42 22.36 1.07
N GLN A 147 6.16 21.35 1.52
CA GLN A 147 7.52 21.47 2.06
C GLN A 147 8.58 21.22 0.97
N ALA A 148 9.80 21.68 1.21
CA ALA A 148 10.94 21.33 0.35
C ALA A 148 11.13 19.80 0.34
N PRO A 149 11.57 19.19 -0.80
CA PRO A 149 11.61 17.74 -0.96
C PRO A 149 12.30 16.99 0.16
N ASP A 150 13.49 17.41 0.57
CA ASP A 150 14.23 16.72 1.65
C ASP A 150 13.49 16.80 3.00
N THR A 151 12.87 17.94 3.30
CA THR A 151 12.08 18.14 4.51
C THR A 151 10.79 17.32 4.46
N GLY A 152 10.10 17.33 3.33
CA GLY A 152 8.86 16.55 3.12
C GLY A 152 9.12 15.06 3.25
N ILE A 153 10.15 14.53 2.58
CA ILE A 153 10.56 13.12 2.66
C ILE A 153 10.94 12.74 4.10
N ALA A 154 11.79 13.54 4.74
CA ALA A 154 12.17 13.28 6.13
C ALA A 154 10.96 13.31 7.06
N GLY A 155 10.02 14.25 6.83
CA GLY A 155 8.77 14.33 7.58
C GLY A 155 7.92 13.08 7.44
N VAL A 156 7.64 12.63 6.22
CA VAL A 156 6.87 11.39 5.97
C VAL A 156 7.55 10.19 6.61
N ARG A 157 8.85 10.03 6.40
CA ARG A 157 9.60 8.87 6.91
C ARG A 157 9.83 8.88 8.43
N SER A 158 9.55 9.99 9.11
CA SER A 158 9.54 10.07 10.57
C SER A 158 8.24 9.57 11.21
N LEU A 159 7.21 9.32 10.42
CA LEU A 159 5.92 8.81 10.87
C LEU A 159 5.99 7.33 11.25
N THR A 160 4.89 6.81 11.82
CA THR A 160 4.76 5.38 12.11
C THR A 160 4.58 4.59 10.82
N LYS A 161 5.56 3.75 10.47
CA LYS A 161 5.46 2.87 9.31
C LYS A 161 4.47 1.76 9.59
N VAL A 162 3.51 1.56 8.68
CA VAL A 162 2.43 0.56 8.80
C VAL A 162 2.51 -0.55 7.76
N GLY A 163 3.25 -0.35 6.66
CA GLY A 163 3.45 -1.37 5.64
C GLY A 163 4.55 -1.04 4.65
N GLU A 164 4.98 -2.06 3.91
CA GLU A 164 5.91 -1.94 2.79
C GLU A 164 5.41 -2.79 1.64
N PHE A 165 5.51 -2.27 0.43
CA PHE A 165 5.12 -2.93 -0.80
C PHE A 165 6.29 -2.96 -1.78
N GLY A 166 6.36 -4.01 -2.59
CA GLY A 166 7.42 -4.16 -3.56
C GLY A 166 7.26 -5.42 -4.39
N PHE A 167 8.33 -5.86 -5.02
CA PHE A 167 8.39 -7.09 -5.80
C PHE A 167 8.66 -8.28 -4.88
N GLY A 168 7.62 -8.86 -4.31
CA GLY A 168 7.66 -10.05 -3.46
C GLY A 168 7.48 -11.34 -4.24
N GLU A 169 6.78 -11.29 -5.37
CA GLU A 169 6.47 -12.41 -6.24
C GLU A 169 7.05 -12.21 -7.66
N ALA A 170 7.15 -13.28 -8.44
CA ALA A 170 7.80 -13.23 -9.74
C ALA A 170 6.99 -12.50 -10.83
N ASP A 171 5.71 -12.34 -10.60
CA ASP A 171 4.74 -11.65 -11.46
C ASP A 171 4.45 -10.21 -11.04
N ASP A 172 5.06 -9.74 -9.96
CA ASP A 172 4.97 -8.33 -9.58
C ASP A 172 5.60 -7.43 -10.63
N PHE A 173 4.94 -6.31 -10.89
CA PHE A 173 5.38 -5.38 -11.92
C PHE A 173 5.00 -3.93 -11.60
N TRP A 174 5.75 -3.01 -12.20
CA TRP A 174 5.39 -1.59 -12.28
C TRP A 174 5.93 -1.05 -13.61
N VAL A 175 5.02 -0.71 -14.51
CA VAL A 175 5.34 -0.24 -15.86
C VAL A 175 4.56 1.02 -16.21
N ALA A 176 5.12 1.84 -17.06
CA ALA A 176 4.45 3.03 -17.57
C ALA A 176 4.81 3.25 -19.04
N SER A 177 3.98 4.02 -19.74
CA SER A 177 4.30 4.58 -21.05
C SER A 177 4.54 6.08 -20.92
N ILE A 178 5.66 6.54 -21.43
CA ILE A 178 6.01 7.98 -21.48
C ILE A 178 5.95 8.41 -22.94
N PRO A 179 5.02 9.31 -23.32
CA PRO A 179 4.99 9.86 -24.69
C PRO A 179 6.29 10.57 -25.07
N THR A 180 6.71 10.45 -26.32
CA THR A 180 7.99 11.02 -26.85
C THR A 180 8.16 12.50 -26.59
N ASN A 181 7.07 13.23 -26.55
CA ASN A 181 7.06 14.66 -26.31
C ASN A 181 7.15 15.03 -24.81
N ILE A 182 7.14 14.08 -23.89
CA ILE A 182 7.25 14.29 -22.43
C ILE A 182 8.63 13.92 -21.89
N GLN A 183 9.57 13.55 -22.73
CA GLN A 183 10.94 13.28 -22.30
C GLN A 183 11.64 14.47 -21.67
N ASP A 184 11.18 15.69 -21.96
CA ASP A 184 11.72 16.91 -21.35
C ASP A 184 10.97 17.27 -20.07
N LEU A 185 11.65 17.18 -18.95
CA LEU A 185 11.16 17.60 -17.62
C LEU A 185 10.78 19.08 -17.54
N ASN A 186 11.18 19.91 -18.51
CA ASN A 186 10.84 21.35 -18.60
C ASN A 186 9.54 21.65 -19.32
N ARG A 187 8.77 20.66 -19.71
CA ARG A 187 7.60 20.83 -20.53
C ARG A 187 6.54 21.75 -19.91
N PRO A 188 5.96 22.68 -20.69
CA PRO A 188 4.84 23.51 -20.25
C PRO A 188 3.56 22.69 -20.03
N LEU A 189 2.76 23.10 -19.04
CA LEU A 189 1.43 22.56 -18.77
C LEU A 189 0.52 22.54 -20.02
N GLY A 190 -0.32 21.53 -20.12
CA GLY A 190 -1.46 21.51 -21.05
C GLY A 190 -1.17 21.06 -22.49
N THR A 191 0.02 20.53 -22.79
CA THR A 191 0.41 20.15 -24.15
C THR A 191 0.36 18.65 -24.43
N GLY A 192 -0.74 17.94 -24.20
CA GLY A 192 -0.98 16.61 -24.74
C GLY A 192 -0.99 15.46 -23.75
N GLN A 193 -0.60 14.26 -24.18
CA GLN A 193 -0.75 13.01 -23.45
C GLN A 193 0.12 12.97 -22.17
N PHE A 194 -0.41 12.37 -21.12
CA PHE A 194 0.26 12.19 -19.84
C PHE A 194 0.87 10.79 -19.79
N PRO A 195 2.00 10.60 -19.07
CA PRO A 195 2.45 9.26 -18.71
C PRO A 195 1.33 8.54 -17.99
N ALA A 196 1.09 7.31 -18.40
CA ALA A 196 0.15 6.41 -17.74
C ALA A 196 0.88 5.13 -17.37
N GLY A 197 0.67 4.66 -16.15
CA GLY A 197 1.31 3.46 -15.65
C GLY A 197 0.32 2.55 -14.96
N VAL A 198 0.72 1.29 -14.84
CA VAL A 198 0.01 0.28 -14.08
C VAL A 198 0.99 -0.49 -13.21
N LEU A 199 0.52 -0.95 -12.08
CA LEU A 199 1.31 -1.74 -11.14
C LEU A 199 0.50 -2.92 -10.60
N GLY A 200 1.22 -3.98 -10.25
CA GLY A 200 0.78 -5.07 -9.41
C GLY A 200 1.90 -5.38 -8.44
N LEU A 201 1.66 -5.31 -7.13
CA LEU A 201 2.68 -5.44 -6.10
C LEU A 201 2.23 -6.37 -4.97
N SER A 202 3.21 -6.95 -4.31
CA SER A 202 3.06 -7.72 -3.08
C SER A 202 3.29 -6.87 -1.83
N ILE A 203 2.64 -7.24 -0.73
CA ILE A 203 2.96 -6.76 0.62
C ILE A 203 4.22 -7.45 1.09
N LEU A 204 5.28 -6.68 1.35
CA LEU A 204 6.54 -7.19 1.92
C LEU A 204 6.49 -7.22 3.44
N THR A 205 5.93 -6.18 4.05
CA THR A 205 5.66 -6.10 5.49
C THR A 205 4.30 -5.47 5.75
N ASN A 206 3.62 -5.91 6.80
CA ASN A 206 2.32 -5.41 7.22
C ASN A 206 2.27 -5.17 8.74
N ALA A 207 3.07 -4.22 9.20
CA ALA A 207 3.19 -3.90 10.63
C ALA A 207 1.90 -3.27 11.21
N GLY A 208 1.13 -2.58 10.36
CA GLY A 208 -0.15 -1.97 10.74
C GLY A 208 -1.34 -2.91 10.65
N ASN A 209 -1.15 -4.19 10.34
CA ASN A 209 -2.23 -5.16 10.12
C ASN A 209 -3.28 -4.65 9.12
N LEU A 210 -2.83 -4.07 8.01
CA LEU A 210 -3.71 -3.63 6.95
C LEU A 210 -4.53 -4.83 6.43
N PRO A 211 -5.84 -4.69 6.30
CA PRO A 211 -6.71 -5.82 5.95
C PRO A 211 -6.69 -6.10 4.43
N ILE A 212 -5.52 -6.25 3.86
CA ILE A 212 -5.31 -6.53 2.43
C ILE A 212 -5.23 -8.03 2.22
N ALA A 213 -5.98 -8.55 1.27
CA ALA A 213 -5.96 -9.96 0.91
C ALA A 213 -4.73 -10.26 0.04
N VAL A 214 -3.93 -11.22 0.46
CA VAL A 214 -2.79 -11.72 -0.33
C VAL A 214 -3.32 -12.32 -1.64
N ASN A 215 -2.73 -11.92 -2.77
CA ASN A 215 -3.16 -12.33 -4.11
C ASN A 215 -4.67 -12.15 -4.32
N GLY A 216 -5.21 -11.04 -3.80
CA GLY A 216 -6.65 -10.82 -3.70
C GLY A 216 -7.25 -10.12 -4.91
N ILE A 217 -6.46 -9.55 -5.82
CA ILE A 217 -6.96 -8.72 -6.92
C ILE A 217 -6.22 -8.99 -8.23
N ALA A 218 -6.96 -9.10 -9.34
CA ALA A 218 -6.38 -9.32 -10.65
C ALA A 218 -5.71 -8.04 -11.19
N GLY A 219 -4.46 -8.15 -11.61
CA GLY A 219 -3.69 -7.10 -12.25
C GLY A 219 -3.94 -6.95 -13.75
N ALA A 220 -3.33 -5.94 -14.35
CA ALA A 220 -3.40 -5.68 -15.79
C ALA A 220 -2.73 -6.78 -16.63
N ASP A 221 -1.81 -7.53 -16.04
CA ASP A 221 -1.12 -8.69 -16.61
C ASP A 221 -1.94 -9.99 -16.58
N GLY A 222 -3.09 -9.98 -15.87
CA GLY A 222 -3.98 -11.12 -15.68
C GLY A 222 -3.63 -12.01 -14.49
N ASN A 223 -2.55 -11.72 -13.76
CA ASN A 223 -2.17 -12.42 -12.53
C ASN A 223 -2.87 -11.81 -11.31
N GLN A 224 -2.74 -12.47 -10.16
CA GLN A 224 -3.30 -11.99 -8.90
C GLN A 224 -2.20 -11.31 -8.09
N HIS A 225 -2.51 -10.14 -7.51
CA HIS A 225 -1.60 -9.35 -6.69
C HIS A 225 -2.27 -8.97 -5.37
N ASP A 226 -1.48 -8.51 -4.40
CA ASP A 226 -2.01 -7.99 -3.15
C ASP A 226 -2.63 -6.61 -3.36
N ILE A 227 -1.96 -5.78 -4.17
CA ILE A 227 -2.45 -4.47 -4.60
C ILE A 227 -2.23 -4.29 -6.10
N VAL A 228 -3.13 -3.57 -6.75
CA VAL A 228 -2.97 -3.09 -8.12
C VAL A 228 -3.19 -1.59 -8.17
N GLY A 229 -2.66 -0.92 -9.17
CA GLY A 229 -2.86 0.52 -9.31
C GLY A 229 -2.71 1.00 -10.73
N ASP A 230 -3.29 2.17 -10.97
CA ASP A 230 -3.06 2.99 -12.14
C ASP A 230 -2.48 4.34 -11.72
N ILE A 231 -1.56 4.84 -12.51
CA ILE A 231 -0.85 6.08 -12.26
C ILE A 231 -1.03 6.99 -13.45
N SER A 232 -1.40 8.22 -13.20
CA SER A 232 -1.33 9.30 -14.18
C SER A 232 -0.42 10.41 -13.63
N THR A 233 0.59 10.79 -14.39
CA THR A 233 1.45 11.91 -14.03
C THR A 233 0.98 13.16 -14.74
N PHE A 234 0.85 14.25 -13.99
CA PHE A 234 0.59 15.57 -14.54
C PHE A 234 1.93 16.28 -14.77
N PRO A 235 2.09 17.03 -15.87
CA PRO A 235 3.28 17.83 -16.05
C PRO A 235 3.37 18.87 -14.94
N ARG A 236 4.59 19.28 -14.65
CA ARG A 236 4.94 20.29 -13.64
C ARG A 236 3.98 21.47 -13.67
N GLU A 237 3.27 21.70 -12.60
CA GLU A 237 2.70 23.01 -12.32
C GLU A 237 3.85 23.94 -11.97
N THR A 238 4.05 25.00 -12.78
CA THR A 238 4.92 26.11 -12.41
C THR A 238 4.34 26.74 -11.16
N GLY A 239 4.95 26.45 -10.01
CA GLY A 239 4.44 26.90 -8.71
C GLY A 239 4.16 25.82 -7.69
N VAL A 240 4.48 24.55 -7.98
CA VAL A 240 4.52 23.52 -6.92
C VAL A 240 5.52 23.99 -5.88
N ASN A 241 5.02 24.31 -4.69
CA ASN A 241 5.81 24.87 -3.61
C ASN A 241 6.97 23.93 -3.25
N GLY A 242 8.16 24.48 -3.06
CA GLY A 242 9.24 23.79 -2.40
C GLY A 242 10.25 23.05 -3.27
N GLY A 243 10.17 23.04 -4.61
CA GLY A 243 11.20 22.42 -5.47
C GLY A 243 10.88 21.00 -5.94
N TRP A 244 9.66 20.52 -5.77
CA TRP A 244 9.14 19.32 -6.42
C TRP A 244 8.97 19.54 -7.92
N LEU A 245 9.22 18.51 -8.72
CA LEU A 245 9.25 18.60 -10.19
C LEU A 245 7.92 18.26 -10.85
N VAL A 246 7.21 17.28 -10.29
CA VAL A 246 6.03 16.67 -10.89
C VAL A 246 4.99 16.47 -9.80
N SER A 247 3.73 16.50 -10.19
CA SER A 247 2.62 15.99 -9.39
C SER A 247 2.05 14.80 -10.14
N SER A 248 1.88 13.69 -9.46
CA SER A 248 1.18 12.51 -9.98
C SER A 248 -0.08 12.23 -9.17
N ASN A 249 -0.93 11.40 -9.71
CA ASN A 249 -2.12 10.88 -9.04
C ASN A 249 -2.13 9.37 -9.24
N THR A 250 -2.24 8.64 -8.14
CA THR A 250 -2.25 7.19 -8.14
C THR A 250 -3.56 6.70 -7.55
N ASN A 251 -4.20 5.77 -8.24
CA ASN A 251 -5.30 5.00 -7.68
C ASN A 251 -4.78 3.62 -7.32
N ILE A 252 -4.82 3.26 -6.06
CA ILE A 252 -4.43 1.94 -5.58
C ILE A 252 -5.69 1.17 -5.19
N SER A 253 -5.81 -0.06 -5.66
CA SER A 253 -6.93 -0.93 -5.35
C SER A 253 -6.44 -2.25 -4.73
N PHE A 254 -7.21 -2.77 -3.79
CA PHE A 254 -6.98 -4.06 -3.16
C PHE A 254 -8.29 -4.67 -2.68
N ASN A 255 -8.31 -5.98 -2.50
CA ASN A 255 -9.40 -6.66 -1.82
C ASN A 255 -9.11 -6.77 -0.33
N ARG A 256 -10.15 -6.54 0.48
CA ARG A 256 -10.02 -6.74 1.92
C ARG A 256 -9.98 -8.22 2.26
N SER A 257 -8.98 -8.61 3.07
CA SER A 257 -9.00 -9.92 3.74
C SER A 257 -10.19 -9.95 4.71
N VAL A 258 -11.07 -10.91 4.53
CA VAL A 258 -12.13 -11.19 5.50
C VAL A 258 -11.56 -12.18 6.49
N PRO A 259 -11.39 -11.84 7.77
CA PRO A 259 -11.04 -12.82 8.78
C PRO A 259 -12.08 -13.94 8.72
N GLU A 260 -11.64 -15.19 8.68
CA GLU A 260 -12.57 -16.33 8.72
C GLU A 260 -13.53 -16.12 9.89
N PRO A 261 -14.84 -16.15 9.66
CA PRO A 261 -15.79 -15.86 10.71
C PRO A 261 -15.48 -16.76 11.91
N SER A 262 -15.41 -16.19 13.09
CA SER A 262 -15.34 -16.95 14.35
C SER A 262 -16.46 -18.02 14.46
N SER A 263 -17.50 -17.87 13.64
CA SER A 263 -18.54 -18.87 13.36
C SER A 263 -17.99 -20.20 12.84
N LEU A 264 -16.94 -20.23 11.99
CA LEU A 264 -16.32 -21.48 11.55
C LEU A 264 -15.55 -22.16 12.69
N ALA A 265 -14.85 -21.39 13.52
CA ALA A 265 -14.20 -21.90 14.70
C ALA A 265 -15.23 -22.41 15.73
N LEU A 266 -16.34 -21.66 15.91
CA LEU A 266 -17.47 -22.09 16.77
C LEU A 266 -18.16 -23.33 16.20
N LEU A 267 -18.39 -23.41 14.90
CA LEU A 267 -18.94 -24.59 14.25
C LEU A 267 -18.02 -25.80 14.42
N GLY A 268 -16.72 -25.63 14.21
CA GLY A 268 -15.71 -26.67 14.43
C GLY A 268 -15.73 -27.19 15.89
N MET A 269 -15.80 -26.28 16.87
CA MET A 269 -15.95 -26.64 18.27
C MET A 269 -17.29 -27.32 18.58
N ALA A 270 -18.38 -26.83 18.01
CA ALA A 270 -19.71 -27.45 18.20
C ALA A 270 -19.74 -28.88 17.66
N VAL A 271 -19.11 -29.12 16.50
CA VAL A 271 -18.97 -30.48 15.92
C VAL A 271 -18.10 -31.37 16.79
N LEU A 272 -16.98 -30.87 17.32
CA LEU A 272 -16.10 -31.61 18.23
C LEU A 272 -16.81 -31.98 19.54
N LEU A 273 -17.52 -31.01 20.13
CA LEU A 273 -18.27 -31.26 21.37
C LEU A 273 -19.44 -32.22 21.16
N GLY A 274 -20.15 -32.09 20.03
CA GLY A 274 -21.23 -33.00 19.64
C GLY A 274 -20.73 -34.43 19.40
N GLY A 275 -19.60 -34.59 18.72
CA GLY A 275 -18.96 -35.85 18.50
C GLY A 275 -18.50 -36.55 19.80
N MET A 276 -17.95 -35.78 20.75
CA MET A 276 -17.58 -36.29 22.08
C MET A 276 -18.80 -36.72 22.92
N ALA A 277 -19.92 -35.96 22.82
CA ALA A 277 -21.15 -36.27 23.51
C ALA A 277 -21.81 -37.58 22.98
N GLN A 278 -21.80 -37.78 21.65
CA GLN A 278 -22.30 -39.00 21.03
C GLN A 278 -21.47 -40.24 21.42
N ARG A 279 -20.14 -40.13 21.47
CA ARG A 279 -19.26 -41.23 21.85
C ARG A 279 -19.49 -41.71 23.30
N ARG A 280 -19.98 -40.81 24.17
CA ARG A 280 -20.33 -41.16 25.57
C ARG A 280 -21.66 -41.91 25.71
N ARG A 281 -22.56 -41.84 24.71
CA ARG A 281 -23.87 -42.52 24.73
C ARG A 281 -23.82 -43.91 24.12
N SER A 282 -22.74 -44.26 23.41
CA SER A 282 -22.56 -45.58 22.75
C SER A 282 -21.70 -46.55 23.55
N VAL A 283 -21.38 -46.24 24.81
CA VAL A 283 -20.74 -47.12 25.82
C VAL A 283 -21.72 -47.26 26.99
#